data_10438af3cc2b2ceedc14e66b15328590
#
_entry.id   10438af3cc2b2ceedc14e66b15328590
#
_cell.length_a   1.000
_cell.length_b   1.000
_cell.length_c   1.000
_cell.angle_alpha   90.00
_cell.angle_beta   90.00
_cell.angle_gamma   90.00
#
_symmetry.space_group_name_H-M   'P 1'
#
loop_
_entity.id
_entity.type
_entity.pdbx_description
1 polymer ?
#
loop_
_entity_poly.entity_id
_entity_poly.type
_entity_poly.pdbx_seq_one_letter_code
_entity_poly.pdbx_strand_id
1 'polypeptide(L)'
;TDEGPDMDAVEKAIQDPAVKGMWNVPKYSNPDGIIYSAETIRRIASMKPAAPDFLLMWDNAYCIHELEGEFVPFPDILSLCRQAGNGDMVYEFASTSKITFPGAGVAVMACSEANMAHMLSLIGVQTIGYDKINQLRHVRYLKDRSHTLALMQRHAAVLAPKFRAVLTALEQLAPLDIAQWTRPTGGYFISLDAMPGTARRALELCREAGVTMTGAGATYPYGVDPADSNIRIAPSLPPVAELEQAAQVLCTCLRLAALEKLLG
;
A
#
# COMPACT_ATOMS: atom_id res chain seq x y z
N THR A 1 -4.58 10.30 7.39
CA THR A 1 -3.76 11.52 7.29
C THR A 1 -2.54 11.29 6.42
N ASP A 2 -1.84 12.34 6.03
CA ASP A 2 -0.60 12.25 5.24
C ASP A 2 0.56 11.59 6.00
N GLU A 3 0.41 11.41 7.30
CA GLU A 3 1.41 10.80 8.18
C GLU A 3 1.06 9.38 8.65
N GLY A 4 0.01 8.81 8.13
CA GLY A 4 -0.50 7.49 8.50
C GLY A 4 -1.95 7.55 9.00
N PRO A 5 -2.42 6.55 9.75
CA PRO A 5 -3.75 6.54 10.32
C PRO A 5 -3.97 7.72 11.28
N ASP A 6 -5.21 8.18 11.38
CA ASP A 6 -5.60 9.11 12.45
C ASP A 6 -5.49 8.41 13.80
N MET A 7 -4.39 8.70 14.50
CA MET A 7 -4.07 8.01 15.76
C MET A 7 -5.04 8.34 16.90
N ASP A 8 -5.70 9.50 16.88
CA ASP A 8 -6.69 9.85 17.90
C ASP A 8 -7.95 8.97 17.72
N ALA A 9 -8.34 8.76 16.47
CA ALA A 9 -9.43 7.84 16.13
C ALA A 9 -9.05 6.38 16.44
N VAL A 10 -7.82 5.96 16.13
CA VAL A 10 -7.32 4.60 16.43
C VAL A 10 -7.29 4.35 17.93
N GLU A 11 -6.67 5.24 18.71
CA GLU A 11 -6.56 5.12 20.16
C GLU A 11 -7.92 5.07 20.87
N LYS A 12 -8.91 5.78 20.31
CA LYS A 12 -10.31 5.69 20.77
C LYS A 12 -10.94 4.35 20.41
N ALA A 13 -10.76 3.89 19.16
CA ALA A 13 -11.38 2.67 18.68
C ALA A 13 -10.90 1.41 19.42
N ILE A 14 -9.62 1.34 19.75
CA ILE A 14 -9.02 0.19 20.47
C ILE A 14 -9.42 0.09 21.94
N GLN A 15 -10.20 1.05 22.47
CA GLN A 15 -10.81 0.93 23.81
C GLN A 15 -12.04 0.02 23.80
N ASP A 16 -12.56 -0.35 22.65
CA ASP A 16 -13.56 -1.41 22.52
C ASP A 16 -12.86 -2.78 22.56
N PRO A 17 -13.14 -3.67 23.53
CA PRO A 17 -12.54 -4.99 23.62
C PRO A 17 -12.93 -5.94 22.47
N ALA A 18 -13.91 -5.58 21.66
CA ALA A 18 -14.25 -6.30 20.43
C ALA A 18 -13.25 -6.01 19.28
N VAL A 19 -12.49 -4.92 19.35
CA VAL A 19 -11.43 -4.61 18.37
C VAL A 19 -10.20 -5.45 18.65
N LYS A 20 -9.95 -6.44 17.80
CA LYS A 20 -8.92 -7.48 18.01
C LYS A 20 -7.62 -7.26 17.25
N GLY A 21 -7.52 -6.24 16.44
CA GLY A 21 -6.29 -5.97 15.72
C GLY A 21 -6.39 -4.83 14.73
N MET A 22 -5.25 -4.53 14.16
CA MET A 22 -5.08 -3.50 13.16
C MET A 22 -4.10 -3.98 12.08
N TRP A 23 -4.48 -3.81 10.82
CA TRP A 23 -3.59 -4.09 9.68
C TRP A 23 -2.96 -2.81 9.17
N ASN A 24 -1.65 -2.80 8.99
CA ASN A 24 -0.90 -1.62 8.56
C ASN A 24 -0.01 -1.93 7.36
N VAL A 25 0.00 -1.04 6.38
CA VAL A 25 1.00 -0.99 5.31
C VAL A 25 1.76 0.32 5.47
N PRO A 26 2.84 0.34 6.28
CA PRO A 26 3.37 1.58 6.84
C PRO A 26 4.23 2.40 5.88
N LYS A 27 4.74 1.79 4.83
CA LYS A 27 5.60 2.45 3.84
C LYS A 27 5.01 2.26 2.45
N TYR A 28 4.79 3.37 1.75
CA TYR A 28 4.13 3.42 0.44
C TYR A 28 2.78 2.70 0.45
N SER A 29 1.91 3.09 1.38
CA SER A 29 0.63 2.44 1.68
C SER A 29 -0.24 2.24 0.43
N ASN A 30 -1.10 1.24 0.48
CA ASN A 30 -2.08 0.96 -0.57
C ASN A 30 -3.46 1.45 -0.08
N PRO A 31 -4.10 2.44 -0.74
CA PRO A 31 -3.77 3.02 -2.05
C PRO A 31 -2.93 4.31 -2.01
N ASP A 32 -2.71 4.93 -0.85
CA ASP A 32 -2.34 6.34 -0.75
C ASP A 32 -0.86 6.62 -1.08
N GLY A 33 -0.01 5.60 -1.00
CA GLY A 33 1.42 5.74 -1.27
C GLY A 33 2.19 6.53 -0.21
N ILE A 34 1.59 6.75 0.97
CA ILE A 34 2.20 7.50 2.06
C ILE A 34 3.19 6.65 2.87
N ILE A 35 4.04 7.34 3.62
CA ILE A 35 4.95 6.75 4.60
C ILE A 35 4.50 7.24 5.98
N TYR A 36 4.30 6.32 6.92
CA TYR A 36 3.95 6.71 8.29
C TYR A 36 5.07 7.52 8.92
N SER A 37 4.72 8.57 9.63
CA SER A 37 5.70 9.39 10.37
C SER A 37 6.28 8.59 11.54
N ALA A 38 7.48 8.99 11.98
CA ALA A 38 8.09 8.38 13.16
C ALA A 38 7.23 8.56 14.43
N GLU A 39 6.46 9.64 14.50
CA GLU A 39 5.51 9.87 15.60
C GLU A 39 4.34 8.90 15.55
N THR A 40 3.71 8.74 14.39
CA THR A 40 2.63 7.76 14.17
C THR A 40 3.09 6.36 14.57
N ILE A 41 4.30 5.95 14.14
CA ILE A 41 4.83 4.61 14.45
C ILE A 41 5.08 4.45 15.95
N ARG A 42 5.59 5.49 16.63
CA ARG A 42 5.78 5.46 18.10
C ARG A 42 4.44 5.36 18.83
N ARG A 43 3.41 6.12 18.41
CA ARG A 43 2.06 6.02 18.98
C ARG A 43 1.50 4.61 18.79
N ILE A 44 1.58 4.04 17.58
CA ILE A 44 1.18 2.65 17.31
C ILE A 44 1.90 1.67 18.24
N ALA A 45 3.21 1.77 18.36
CA ALA A 45 3.99 0.87 19.22
C ALA A 45 3.61 0.97 20.72
N SER A 46 3.13 2.14 21.15
CA SER A 46 2.82 2.44 22.55
C SER A 46 1.33 2.27 22.89
N MET A 47 0.48 1.87 21.93
CA MET A 47 -0.96 1.67 22.14
C MET A 47 -1.27 0.79 23.36
N LYS A 48 -2.40 1.04 23.99
CA LYS A 48 -2.94 0.26 25.12
C LYS A 48 -4.35 -0.22 24.77
N PRO A 49 -4.46 -1.28 23.92
CA PRO A 49 -5.77 -1.81 23.56
C PRO A 49 -6.50 -2.40 24.79
N ALA A 50 -7.83 -2.28 24.80
CA ALA A 50 -8.66 -2.94 25.81
C ALA A 50 -8.72 -4.46 25.62
N ALA A 51 -8.57 -4.96 24.39
CA ALA A 51 -8.51 -6.39 24.10
C ALA A 51 -7.11 -6.94 24.46
N PRO A 52 -6.99 -7.92 25.37
CA PRO A 52 -5.70 -8.50 25.76
C PRO A 52 -5.05 -9.33 24.64
N ASP A 53 -5.82 -9.72 23.65
CA ASP A 53 -5.44 -10.49 22.46
C ASP A 53 -5.35 -9.63 21.20
N PHE A 54 -5.17 -8.32 21.33
CA PHE A 54 -5.01 -7.40 20.21
C PHE A 54 -3.72 -7.68 19.43
N LEU A 55 -3.83 -7.74 18.11
CA LEU A 55 -2.71 -7.99 17.22
C LEU A 55 -2.48 -6.85 16.23
N LEU A 56 -1.23 -6.43 16.11
CA LEU A 56 -0.75 -5.49 15.11
C LEU A 56 -0.13 -6.27 13.94
N MET A 57 -0.80 -6.27 12.79
CA MET A 57 -0.29 -6.83 11.55
C MET A 57 0.47 -5.76 10.79
N TRP A 58 1.80 -5.89 10.71
CA TRP A 58 2.69 -4.93 10.08
C TRP A 58 3.16 -5.46 8.73
N ASP A 59 2.41 -5.11 7.68
CA ASP A 59 2.66 -5.59 6.32
C ASP A 59 3.67 -4.68 5.60
N ASN A 60 4.91 -5.10 5.61
CA ASN A 60 6.02 -4.35 5.02
C ASN A 60 6.21 -4.67 3.52
N ALA A 61 5.09 -4.71 2.79
CA ALA A 61 5.04 -5.13 1.38
C ALA A 61 5.88 -4.26 0.44
N TYR A 62 6.11 -2.99 0.80
CA TYR A 62 6.80 -2.00 -0.05
C TYR A 62 8.05 -1.42 0.59
N CYS A 63 8.68 -2.14 1.50
CA CYS A 63 9.78 -1.65 2.33
C CYS A 63 10.99 -1.06 1.57
N ILE A 64 11.20 -1.46 0.32
CA ILE A 64 12.33 -1.05 -0.56
C ILE A 64 11.85 -0.64 -1.96
N HIS A 65 10.68 -0.02 -2.06
CA HIS A 65 10.04 0.30 -3.35
C HIS A 65 10.06 1.81 -3.63
N GLU A 66 11.17 2.45 -3.37
CA GLU A 66 11.43 3.84 -3.77
C GLU A 66 11.32 3.97 -5.29
N LEU A 67 10.61 4.99 -5.78
CA LEU A 67 10.57 5.36 -7.20
C LEU A 67 11.68 6.34 -7.57
N GLU A 68 12.11 7.15 -6.60
CA GLU A 68 13.15 8.17 -6.77
C GLU A 68 14.06 8.21 -5.54
N GLY A 69 15.32 8.58 -5.77
CA GLY A 69 16.29 8.72 -4.70
C GLY A 69 16.88 7.40 -4.18
N GLU A 70 17.41 7.47 -2.96
CA GLU A 70 18.01 6.34 -2.26
C GLU A 70 17.02 5.69 -1.29
N PHE A 71 17.39 4.52 -0.77
CA PHE A 71 16.63 3.82 0.26
C PHE A 71 16.36 4.71 1.48
N VAL A 72 15.10 4.89 1.81
CA VAL A 72 14.66 5.63 2.99
C VAL A 72 14.59 4.67 4.19
N PRO A 73 15.43 4.85 5.24
CA PRO A 73 15.34 4.07 6.47
C PRO A 73 13.96 4.21 7.12
N PHE A 74 13.50 3.12 7.73
CA PHE A 74 12.20 3.07 8.37
C PHE A 74 12.34 2.55 9.81
N PRO A 75 11.57 3.08 10.79
CA PRO A 75 11.67 2.65 12.19
C PRO A 75 11.36 1.16 12.37
N ASP A 76 12.11 0.48 13.22
CA ASP A 76 11.90 -0.92 13.57
C ASP A 76 10.74 -1.04 14.57
N ILE A 77 9.59 -1.45 14.10
CA ILE A 77 8.37 -1.60 14.90
C ILE A 77 8.53 -2.66 16.00
N LEU A 78 9.25 -3.75 15.74
CA LEU A 78 9.47 -4.81 16.74
C LEU A 78 10.24 -4.28 17.94
N SER A 79 11.29 -3.52 17.68
CA SER A 79 12.09 -2.88 18.76
C SER A 79 11.28 -1.84 19.51
N LEU A 80 10.49 -1.02 18.83
CA LEU A 80 9.64 0.01 19.45
C LEU A 80 8.54 -0.61 20.31
N CYS A 81 7.84 -1.64 19.83
CA CYS A 81 6.84 -2.35 20.61
C CYS A 81 7.47 -3.01 21.85
N ARG A 82 8.66 -3.62 21.72
CA ARG A 82 9.38 -4.20 22.87
C ARG A 82 9.71 -3.15 23.91
N GLN A 83 10.23 -1.99 23.51
CA GLN A 83 10.54 -0.87 24.41
C GLN A 83 9.30 -0.33 25.12
N ALA A 84 8.15 -0.33 24.45
CA ALA A 84 6.86 0.09 25.01
C ALA A 84 6.18 -0.98 25.90
N GLY A 85 6.77 -2.19 26.03
CA GLY A 85 6.18 -3.31 26.76
C GLY A 85 5.08 -4.05 26.00
N ASN A 86 5.01 -3.86 24.68
CA ASN A 86 4.01 -4.45 23.77
C ASN A 86 4.62 -5.45 22.77
N GLY A 87 5.74 -6.12 23.16
CA GLY A 87 6.50 -6.97 22.23
C GLY A 87 5.70 -8.12 21.61
N ASP A 88 4.69 -8.63 22.32
CA ASP A 88 3.84 -9.74 21.83
C ASP A 88 2.67 -9.25 20.97
N MET A 89 2.46 -7.95 20.85
CA MET A 89 1.37 -7.39 20.06
C MET A 89 1.61 -7.48 18.56
N VAL A 90 2.87 -7.45 18.09
CA VAL A 90 3.22 -7.21 16.69
C VAL A 90 3.66 -8.45 15.94
N TYR A 91 3.12 -8.60 14.72
CA TYR A 91 3.61 -9.50 13.68
C TYR A 91 4.01 -8.66 12.46
N GLU A 92 5.27 -8.74 12.07
CA GLU A 92 5.78 -8.08 10.88
C GLU A 92 5.94 -9.07 9.73
N PHE A 93 5.49 -8.68 8.54
CA PHE A 93 5.51 -9.51 7.33
C PHE A 93 6.24 -8.78 6.20
N ALA A 94 6.99 -9.54 5.42
CA ALA A 94 7.55 -9.08 4.15
C ALA A 94 7.60 -10.23 3.14
N SER A 95 7.64 -9.89 1.86
CA SER A 95 7.79 -10.90 0.80
C SER A 95 8.56 -10.36 -0.40
N THR A 96 9.11 -11.29 -1.18
CA THR A 96 9.78 -10.98 -2.44
C THR A 96 8.82 -10.95 -3.64
N SER A 97 7.51 -11.10 -3.43
CA SER A 97 6.52 -11.20 -4.51
C SER A 97 6.50 -10.00 -5.46
N LYS A 98 6.82 -8.81 -4.94
CA LYS A 98 6.94 -7.57 -5.72
C LYS A 98 8.39 -7.14 -6.00
N ILE A 99 9.34 -7.99 -5.63
CA ILE A 99 10.79 -7.76 -5.80
C ILE A 99 11.36 -8.68 -6.90
N THR A 100 10.94 -9.96 -6.91
CA THR A 100 11.47 -10.98 -7.81
C THR A 100 10.38 -11.56 -8.72
N PHE A 101 9.73 -12.66 -8.31
CA PHE A 101 8.81 -13.44 -9.14
C PHE A 101 7.42 -13.49 -8.51
N PRO A 102 6.41 -12.85 -9.10
CA PRO A 102 5.03 -13.03 -8.68
C PRO A 102 4.63 -14.52 -8.75
N GLY A 103 3.96 -15.02 -7.71
CA GLY A 103 3.55 -16.42 -7.62
C GLY A 103 4.66 -17.42 -7.24
N ALA A 104 5.92 -16.97 -7.18
CA ALA A 104 7.07 -17.77 -6.74
C ALA A 104 7.95 -17.02 -5.74
N GLY A 105 7.36 -16.10 -4.98
CA GLY A 105 8.04 -15.33 -3.94
C GLY A 105 8.40 -16.17 -2.72
N VAL A 106 9.29 -15.61 -1.89
CA VAL A 106 9.57 -16.06 -0.53
C VAL A 106 9.00 -15.01 0.41
N ALA A 107 8.24 -15.45 1.41
CA ALA A 107 7.72 -14.59 2.47
C ALA A 107 8.46 -14.88 3.78
N VAL A 108 8.51 -13.85 4.63
CA VAL A 108 9.07 -13.94 5.98
C VAL A 108 8.13 -13.28 6.97
N MET A 109 8.15 -13.78 8.19
CA MET A 109 7.44 -13.22 9.32
C MET A 109 8.43 -13.03 10.48
N ALA A 110 8.29 -11.92 11.19
CA ALA A 110 9.02 -11.63 12.41
C ALA A 110 8.04 -11.24 13.53
N CYS A 111 8.31 -11.72 14.75
CA CYS A 111 7.50 -11.44 15.94
C CYS A 111 8.32 -11.74 17.20
N SER A 112 7.71 -11.65 18.38
CA SER A 112 8.35 -12.07 19.64
C SER A 112 8.65 -13.58 19.66
N GLU A 113 9.52 -14.01 20.57
CA GLU A 113 9.85 -15.44 20.74
C GLU A 113 8.61 -16.25 21.13
N ALA A 114 7.75 -15.72 22.00
CA ALA A 114 6.52 -16.39 22.43
C ALA A 114 5.56 -16.61 21.25
N ASN A 115 5.34 -15.56 20.45
CA ASN A 115 4.52 -15.66 19.24
C ASN A 115 5.15 -16.58 18.18
N MET A 116 6.47 -16.56 18.04
CA MET A 116 7.19 -17.44 17.11
C MET A 116 7.03 -18.91 17.51
N ALA A 117 7.14 -19.25 18.80
CA ALA A 117 6.91 -20.61 19.29
C ALA A 117 5.49 -21.10 18.97
N HIS A 118 4.48 -20.23 19.16
CA HIS A 118 3.10 -20.54 18.78
C HIS A 118 2.96 -20.76 17.27
N MET A 119 3.47 -19.83 16.45
CA MET A 119 3.38 -19.94 14.99
C MET A 119 4.10 -21.15 14.43
N LEU A 120 5.26 -21.53 14.98
CA LEU A 120 5.98 -22.73 14.57
C LEU A 120 5.19 -24.01 14.87
N SER A 121 4.41 -24.03 15.96
CA SER A 121 3.53 -25.18 16.26
C SER A 121 2.43 -25.34 15.21
N LEU A 122 1.88 -24.26 14.70
CA LEU A 122 0.86 -24.28 13.63
C LEU A 122 1.46 -24.62 12.27
N ILE A 123 2.58 -23.97 11.93
CA ILE A 123 3.29 -24.17 10.65
C ILE A 123 3.78 -25.62 10.54
N GLY A 124 4.27 -26.21 11.62
CA GLY A 124 4.74 -27.59 11.66
C GLY A 124 3.67 -28.62 11.31
N VAL A 125 2.39 -28.28 11.47
CA VAL A 125 1.25 -29.12 11.04
C VAL A 125 0.91 -28.89 9.57
N GLN A 126 1.11 -27.66 9.06
CA GLN A 126 0.81 -27.31 7.67
C GLN A 126 1.81 -27.87 6.67
N THR A 127 3.09 -27.86 7.02
CA THR A 127 4.17 -28.30 6.13
C THR A 127 5.39 -28.78 6.91
N ILE A 128 6.02 -29.84 6.40
CA ILE A 128 7.31 -30.33 6.92
C ILE A 128 8.45 -29.38 6.50
N GLY A 129 8.30 -28.68 5.41
CA GLY A 129 9.30 -27.73 4.89
C GLY A 129 8.82 -26.98 3.66
N TYR A 130 9.45 -25.86 3.44
CA TYR A 130 9.15 -24.99 2.29
C TYR A 130 10.02 -25.39 1.08
N ASP A 131 9.65 -24.88 -0.11
CA ASP A 131 10.39 -25.08 -1.36
C ASP A 131 11.83 -24.53 -1.26
N LYS A 132 12.77 -25.42 -0.97
CA LYS A 132 14.20 -25.10 -0.82
C LYS A 132 14.86 -24.71 -2.14
N ILE A 133 14.36 -25.22 -3.27
CA ILE A 133 14.86 -24.85 -4.59
C ILE A 133 14.52 -23.39 -4.88
N ASN A 134 13.30 -22.97 -4.57
CA ASN A 134 12.89 -21.58 -4.72
C ASN A 134 13.67 -20.66 -3.77
N GLN A 135 13.88 -21.06 -2.52
CA GLN A 135 14.73 -20.31 -1.57
C GLN A 135 16.15 -20.14 -2.10
N LEU A 136 16.77 -21.24 -2.59
CA LEU A 136 18.13 -21.19 -3.16
C LEU A 136 18.20 -20.29 -4.40
N ARG A 137 17.16 -20.30 -5.25
CA ARG A 137 17.05 -19.41 -6.39
C ARG A 137 17.09 -17.94 -5.95
N HIS A 138 16.33 -17.59 -4.91
CA HIS A 138 16.31 -16.22 -4.35
C HIS A 138 17.67 -15.83 -3.75
N VAL A 139 18.31 -16.73 -2.98
CA VAL A 139 19.65 -16.49 -2.43
C VAL A 139 20.67 -16.22 -3.54
N ARG A 140 20.66 -17.01 -4.61
CA ARG A 140 21.57 -16.84 -5.75
C ARG A 140 21.28 -15.58 -6.54
N TYR A 141 20.03 -15.17 -6.67
CA TYR A 141 19.61 -14.00 -7.44
C TYR A 141 19.80 -12.70 -6.67
N LEU A 142 19.35 -12.63 -5.43
CA LEU A 142 19.42 -11.43 -4.58
C LEU A 142 20.79 -11.24 -3.97
N LYS A 143 21.53 -12.32 -3.70
CA LYS A 143 22.88 -12.37 -3.12
C LYS A 143 22.96 -11.72 -1.73
N ASP A 144 22.89 -10.39 -1.67
CA ASP A 144 23.01 -9.57 -0.49
C ASP A 144 22.12 -8.31 -0.57
N ARG A 145 22.15 -7.50 0.50
CA ARG A 145 21.36 -6.28 0.58
C ARG A 145 21.70 -5.28 -0.53
N SER A 146 22.98 -5.12 -0.88
CA SER A 146 23.41 -4.14 -1.88
C SER A 146 22.92 -4.51 -3.27
N HIS A 147 22.96 -5.79 -3.63
CA HIS A 147 22.40 -6.31 -4.88
C HIS A 147 20.88 -6.16 -4.94
N THR A 148 20.20 -6.40 -3.80
CA THR A 148 18.75 -6.24 -3.71
C THR A 148 18.34 -4.77 -3.92
N LEU A 149 19.03 -3.83 -3.28
CA LEU A 149 18.76 -2.39 -3.46
C LEU A 149 19.06 -1.95 -4.90
N ALA A 150 20.17 -2.42 -5.49
CA ALA A 150 20.49 -2.13 -6.89
C ALA A 150 19.45 -2.73 -7.86
N LEU A 151 18.86 -3.89 -7.55
CA LEU A 151 17.74 -4.43 -8.32
C LEU A 151 16.52 -3.50 -8.23
N MET A 152 16.19 -3.01 -7.04
CA MET A 152 15.04 -2.12 -6.85
C MET A 152 15.25 -0.76 -7.54
N GLN A 153 16.46 -0.24 -7.60
CA GLN A 153 16.77 0.95 -8.40
C GLN A 153 16.51 0.73 -9.90
N ARG A 154 16.78 -0.47 -10.44
CA ARG A 154 16.40 -0.82 -11.82
C ARG A 154 14.88 -0.91 -12.01
N HIS A 155 14.14 -1.42 -11.02
CA HIS A 155 12.67 -1.37 -11.03
C HIS A 155 12.17 0.07 -11.02
N ALA A 156 12.74 0.92 -10.17
CA ALA A 156 12.41 2.34 -10.10
C ALA A 156 12.64 3.04 -11.45
N ALA A 157 13.75 2.76 -12.14
CA ALA A 157 14.04 3.33 -13.46
C ALA A 157 12.97 2.98 -14.52
N VAL A 158 12.29 1.84 -14.37
CA VAL A 158 11.17 1.43 -15.24
C VAL A 158 9.85 2.04 -14.78
N LEU A 159 9.61 2.14 -13.47
CA LEU A 159 8.32 2.57 -12.91
C LEU A 159 8.19 4.09 -12.82
N ALA A 160 9.23 4.80 -12.42
CA ALA A 160 9.17 6.25 -12.22
C ALA A 160 8.68 7.04 -13.46
N PRO A 161 9.12 6.74 -14.70
CA PRO A 161 8.56 7.39 -15.88
C PRO A 161 7.05 7.17 -16.05
N LYS A 162 6.54 5.99 -15.67
CA LYS A 162 5.12 5.64 -15.73
C LYS A 162 4.28 6.47 -14.74
N PHE A 163 4.79 6.59 -13.51
CA PHE A 163 4.16 7.45 -12.50
C PHE A 163 4.16 8.91 -12.94
N ARG A 164 5.29 9.43 -13.46
CA ARG A 164 5.36 10.79 -13.97
C ARG A 164 4.37 11.06 -15.10
N ALA A 165 4.21 10.12 -16.05
CA ALA A 165 3.24 10.27 -17.14
C ALA A 165 1.81 10.48 -16.61
N VAL A 166 1.38 9.65 -15.65
CA VAL A 166 0.05 9.78 -15.05
C VAL A 166 -0.07 11.07 -14.24
N LEU A 167 0.87 11.36 -13.34
CA LEU A 167 0.85 12.56 -12.51
C LEU A 167 0.82 13.84 -13.36
N THR A 168 1.63 13.90 -14.43
CA THR A 168 1.64 15.04 -15.37
C THR A 168 0.28 15.22 -16.04
N ALA A 169 -0.37 14.12 -16.44
CA ALA A 169 -1.70 14.23 -17.04
C ALA A 169 -2.75 14.73 -16.03
N LEU A 170 -2.68 14.32 -14.77
CA LEU A 170 -3.61 14.74 -13.73
C LEU A 170 -3.51 16.23 -13.40
N GLU A 171 -2.34 16.88 -13.62
CA GLU A 171 -2.17 18.33 -13.35
C GLU A 171 -3.18 19.21 -14.10
N GLN A 172 -3.70 18.78 -15.24
CA GLN A 172 -4.73 19.50 -15.97
C GLN A 172 -6.07 19.60 -15.21
N LEU A 173 -6.27 18.80 -14.16
CA LEU A 173 -7.46 18.82 -13.31
C LEU A 173 -7.31 19.80 -12.13
N ALA A 174 -6.09 20.17 -11.74
CA ALA A 174 -5.83 21.02 -10.58
C ALA A 174 -6.59 22.36 -10.62
N PRO A 175 -6.69 23.09 -11.77
CA PRO A 175 -7.43 24.35 -11.83
C PRO A 175 -8.95 24.18 -11.72
N LEU A 176 -9.47 22.96 -11.86
CA LEU A 176 -10.92 22.69 -11.92
C LEU A 176 -11.52 22.33 -10.56
N ASP A 177 -10.69 22.00 -9.58
CA ASP A 177 -11.07 21.56 -8.22
C ASP A 177 -12.12 20.41 -8.22
N ILE A 178 -11.99 19.50 -9.19
CA ILE A 178 -12.88 18.32 -9.33
C ILE A 178 -12.22 17.01 -8.91
N ALA A 179 -10.94 17.03 -8.60
CA ALA A 179 -10.19 15.89 -8.12
C ALA A 179 -8.95 16.31 -7.34
N GLN A 180 -8.56 15.47 -6.38
CA GLN A 180 -7.28 15.55 -5.66
C GLN A 180 -6.57 14.20 -5.78
N TRP A 181 -5.24 14.19 -5.69
CA TRP A 181 -4.48 12.93 -5.79
C TRP A 181 -3.19 12.97 -5.01
N THR A 182 -2.74 11.78 -4.59
CA THR A 182 -1.45 11.62 -3.92
C THR A 182 -0.30 11.69 -4.92
N ARG A 183 0.89 12.09 -4.43
CA ARG A 183 2.15 12.12 -5.20
C ARG A 183 3.15 11.20 -4.52
N PRO A 184 3.01 9.87 -4.66
CA PRO A 184 3.83 8.91 -3.96
C PRO A 184 5.29 8.97 -4.45
N THR A 185 6.23 8.83 -3.50
CA THR A 185 7.66 8.71 -3.79
C THR A 185 8.11 7.25 -3.91
N GLY A 186 7.17 6.31 -3.78
CA GLY A 186 7.40 4.87 -3.86
C GLY A 186 6.12 4.06 -3.96
N GLY A 187 6.26 2.75 -3.97
CA GLY A 187 5.13 1.82 -4.07
C GLY A 187 4.59 1.66 -5.50
N TYR A 188 3.30 1.31 -5.60
CA TYR A 188 2.67 0.91 -6.86
C TYR A 188 1.40 1.71 -7.20
N PHE A 189 0.97 2.65 -6.35
CA PHE A 189 -0.35 3.26 -6.47
C PHE A 189 -0.31 4.78 -6.37
N ILE A 190 -1.25 5.40 -7.08
CA ILE A 190 -1.68 6.78 -6.89
C ILE A 190 -3.13 6.70 -6.44
N SER A 191 -3.47 7.34 -5.32
CA SER A 191 -4.84 7.50 -4.85
C SER A 191 -5.39 8.80 -5.41
N LEU A 192 -6.54 8.74 -6.06
CA LEU A 192 -7.25 9.91 -6.60
C LEU A 192 -8.63 9.97 -5.99
N ASP A 193 -8.98 11.10 -5.40
CA ASP A 193 -10.32 11.42 -4.94
C ASP A 193 -10.98 12.38 -5.93
N ALA A 194 -11.93 11.86 -6.68
CA ALA A 194 -12.77 12.63 -7.58
C ALA A 194 -13.84 13.41 -6.80
N MET A 195 -14.55 14.31 -7.45
CA MET A 195 -15.74 14.95 -6.89
C MET A 195 -16.66 13.90 -6.28
N PRO A 196 -17.11 14.02 -5.02
CA PRO A 196 -17.97 13.01 -4.39
C PRO A 196 -19.16 12.61 -5.27
N GLY A 197 -19.44 11.31 -5.35
CA GLY A 197 -20.50 10.74 -6.19
C GLY A 197 -20.18 10.65 -7.69
N THR A 198 -18.91 10.70 -8.09
CA THR A 198 -18.54 10.66 -9.51
C THR A 198 -17.55 9.55 -9.87
N ALA A 199 -16.91 8.89 -8.88
CA ALA A 199 -15.87 7.89 -9.17
C ALA A 199 -16.39 6.72 -10.01
N ARG A 200 -17.53 6.15 -9.64
CA ARG A 200 -18.14 5.04 -10.37
C ARG A 200 -18.48 5.44 -11.80
N ARG A 201 -19.09 6.62 -11.97
CA ARG A 201 -19.44 7.13 -13.32
C ARG A 201 -18.21 7.39 -14.18
N ALA A 202 -17.15 7.98 -13.62
CA ALA A 202 -15.91 8.21 -14.33
C ALA A 202 -15.26 6.89 -14.79
N LEU A 203 -15.27 5.84 -13.96
CA LEU A 203 -14.75 4.52 -14.31
C LEU A 203 -15.61 3.79 -15.37
N GLU A 204 -16.93 3.99 -15.37
CA GLU A 204 -17.81 3.50 -16.45
C GLU A 204 -17.45 4.14 -17.79
N LEU A 205 -17.30 5.46 -17.82
CA LEU A 205 -16.90 6.21 -19.02
C LEU A 205 -15.49 5.77 -19.50
N CYS A 206 -14.54 5.57 -18.59
CA CYS A 206 -13.22 5.03 -18.94
C CYS A 206 -13.34 3.67 -19.62
N ARG A 207 -14.15 2.76 -19.08
CA ARG A 207 -14.36 1.43 -19.64
C ARG A 207 -15.00 1.50 -21.03
N GLU A 208 -15.99 2.37 -21.25
CA GLU A 208 -16.62 2.61 -22.54
C GLU A 208 -15.61 3.13 -23.57
N ALA A 209 -14.65 3.94 -23.12
CA ALA A 209 -13.54 4.44 -23.94
C ALA A 209 -12.37 3.45 -24.10
N GLY A 210 -12.48 2.23 -23.54
CA GLY A 210 -11.47 1.17 -23.68
C GLY A 210 -10.37 1.19 -22.59
N VAL A 211 -10.53 2.00 -21.54
CA VAL A 211 -9.59 2.05 -20.41
C VAL A 211 -10.17 1.31 -19.21
N THR A 212 -9.61 0.15 -18.89
CA THR A 212 -10.05 -0.66 -17.74
C THR A 212 -9.19 -0.35 -16.51
N MET A 213 -9.83 -0.03 -15.38
CA MET A 213 -9.21 0.29 -14.11
C MET A 213 -9.82 -0.54 -12.97
N THR A 214 -9.21 -0.48 -11.79
CA THR A 214 -9.79 -1.07 -10.58
C THR A 214 -11.14 -0.43 -10.29
N GLY A 215 -12.14 -1.24 -9.94
CA GLY A 215 -13.50 -0.74 -9.68
C GLY A 215 -13.58 0.22 -8.50
N ALA A 216 -14.55 1.13 -8.54
CA ALA A 216 -14.84 2.03 -7.43
C ALA A 216 -15.16 1.26 -6.14
N GLY A 217 -14.72 1.78 -5.00
CA GLY A 217 -14.92 1.15 -3.70
C GLY A 217 -13.89 0.05 -3.34
N ALA A 218 -13.04 -0.38 -4.28
CA ALA A 218 -12.06 -1.46 -4.04
C ALA A 218 -11.03 -1.14 -2.93
N THR A 219 -10.90 0.12 -2.54
CA THR A 219 -10.01 0.61 -1.47
C THR A 219 -10.71 0.69 -0.10
N TYR A 220 -11.99 0.39 -0.05
CA TYR A 220 -12.82 0.49 1.15
C TYR A 220 -13.30 -0.89 1.63
N PRO A 221 -13.55 -1.05 2.93
CA PRO A 221 -14.17 -2.25 3.46
C PRO A 221 -15.48 -2.58 2.73
N TYR A 222 -15.71 -3.86 2.49
CA TYR A 222 -16.91 -4.37 1.78
C TYR A 222 -17.10 -3.84 0.36
N GLY A 223 -16.08 -3.17 -0.23
CA GLY A 223 -16.18 -2.59 -1.56
C GLY A 223 -17.09 -1.36 -1.67
N VAL A 224 -17.36 -0.70 -0.55
CA VAL A 224 -18.26 0.45 -0.48
C VAL A 224 -17.49 1.70 -0.07
N ASP A 225 -17.30 2.62 -1.02
CA ASP A 225 -16.86 4.00 -0.75
C ASP A 225 -18.10 4.86 -0.46
N PRO A 226 -18.28 5.37 0.78
CA PRO A 226 -19.44 6.18 1.12
C PRO A 226 -19.56 7.48 0.33
N ALA A 227 -18.43 8.02 -0.12
CA ALA A 227 -18.37 9.26 -0.89
C ALA A 227 -18.44 9.02 -2.41
N ASP A 228 -18.25 7.78 -2.87
CA ASP A 228 -18.10 7.44 -4.29
C ASP A 228 -17.11 8.39 -4.99
N SER A 229 -15.92 8.51 -4.41
CA SER A 229 -14.89 9.46 -4.84
C SER A 229 -13.54 8.81 -5.14
N ASN A 230 -13.18 7.74 -4.43
CA ASN A 230 -11.83 7.20 -4.52
C ASN A 230 -11.61 6.28 -5.72
N ILE A 231 -10.53 6.56 -6.44
CA ILE A 231 -10.03 5.79 -7.58
C ILE A 231 -8.56 5.43 -7.34
N ARG A 232 -8.25 4.14 -7.31
CA ARG A 232 -6.88 3.66 -7.23
C ARG A 232 -6.28 3.48 -8.62
N ILE A 233 -5.18 4.19 -8.91
CA ILE A 233 -4.45 4.11 -10.17
C ILE A 233 -3.19 3.27 -9.95
N ALA A 234 -2.98 2.24 -10.79
CA ALA A 234 -1.81 1.36 -10.76
C ALA A 234 -1.05 1.42 -12.10
N PRO A 235 -0.12 2.36 -12.31
CA PRO A 235 0.51 2.60 -13.61
C PRO A 235 1.62 1.60 -13.95
N SER A 236 1.70 0.46 -13.28
CA SER A 236 2.87 -0.44 -13.38
C SER A 236 2.94 -1.27 -14.66
N LEU A 237 1.81 -1.69 -15.23
CA LEU A 237 1.78 -2.66 -16.33
C LEU A 237 1.97 -2.04 -17.73
N PRO A 238 1.17 -1.05 -18.19
CA PRO A 238 1.26 -0.56 -19.57
C PRO A 238 2.56 0.18 -19.85
N PRO A 239 3.01 0.25 -21.12
CA PRO A 239 4.10 1.14 -21.52
C PRO A 239 3.72 2.62 -21.34
N VAL A 240 4.73 3.52 -21.25
CA VAL A 240 4.51 4.96 -20.97
C VAL A 240 3.55 5.59 -21.97
N ALA A 241 3.71 5.31 -23.28
CA ALA A 241 2.86 5.90 -24.32
C ALA A 241 1.38 5.52 -24.17
N GLU A 242 1.08 4.28 -23.76
CA GLU A 242 -0.31 3.86 -23.47
C GLU A 242 -0.84 4.52 -22.19
N LEU A 243 0.01 4.67 -21.17
CA LEU A 243 -0.36 5.36 -19.94
C LEU A 243 -0.68 6.83 -20.15
N GLU A 244 0.06 7.51 -21.01
CA GLU A 244 -0.21 8.91 -21.39
C GLU A 244 -1.61 9.03 -22.02
N GLN A 245 -1.95 8.12 -22.94
CA GLN A 245 -3.28 8.11 -23.56
C GLN A 245 -4.38 7.74 -22.55
N ALA A 246 -4.18 6.69 -21.76
CA ALA A 246 -5.14 6.26 -20.75
C ALA A 246 -5.39 7.34 -19.69
N ALA A 247 -4.35 8.07 -19.27
CA ALA A 247 -4.47 9.15 -18.32
C ALA A 247 -5.24 10.35 -18.91
N GLN A 248 -5.06 10.67 -20.20
CA GLN A 248 -5.88 11.70 -20.87
C GLN A 248 -7.36 11.30 -20.94
N VAL A 249 -7.64 10.02 -21.25
CA VAL A 249 -9.00 9.48 -21.20
C VAL A 249 -9.58 9.61 -19.79
N LEU A 250 -8.85 9.19 -18.76
CA LEU A 250 -9.28 9.32 -17.36
C LEU A 250 -9.62 10.78 -16.99
N CYS A 251 -8.75 11.71 -17.32
CA CYS A 251 -8.99 13.14 -17.06
C CYS A 251 -10.24 13.66 -17.78
N THR A 252 -10.48 13.21 -19.00
CA THR A 252 -11.69 13.58 -19.76
C THR A 252 -12.94 12.98 -19.11
N CYS A 253 -12.89 11.71 -18.70
CA CYS A 253 -13.99 11.04 -18.02
C CYS A 253 -14.33 11.66 -16.66
N LEU A 254 -13.31 12.07 -15.89
CA LEU A 254 -13.50 12.79 -14.61
C LEU A 254 -14.20 14.16 -14.84
N ARG A 255 -13.79 14.90 -15.86
CA ARG A 255 -14.47 16.16 -16.22
C ARG A 255 -15.92 15.94 -16.63
N LEU A 256 -16.17 14.90 -17.45
CA LEU A 256 -17.52 14.59 -17.92
C LEU A 256 -18.41 14.15 -16.75
N ALA A 257 -17.93 13.25 -15.89
CA ALA A 257 -18.68 12.81 -14.71
C ALA A 257 -18.99 13.96 -13.75
N ALA A 258 -18.04 14.89 -13.55
CA ALA A 258 -18.26 16.08 -12.75
C ALA A 258 -19.31 16.99 -13.40
N LEU A 259 -19.25 17.24 -14.71
CA LEU A 259 -20.24 18.02 -15.44
C LEU A 259 -21.63 17.39 -15.39
N GLU A 260 -21.77 16.10 -15.64
CA GLU A 260 -23.06 15.38 -15.52
C GLU A 260 -23.66 15.58 -14.13
N LYS A 261 -22.84 15.51 -13.07
CA LYS A 261 -23.30 15.73 -11.71
C LYS A 261 -23.72 17.17 -11.40
N LEU A 262 -23.01 18.16 -11.96
CA LEU A 262 -23.32 19.58 -11.72
C LEU A 262 -24.54 20.08 -12.49
N LEU A 263 -24.87 19.41 -13.60
CA LEU A 263 -26.01 19.77 -14.44
C LEU A 263 -27.32 19.06 -14.07
N GLY A 264 -27.26 18.03 -13.23
CA GLY A 264 -28.43 17.28 -12.74
C GLY A 264 -28.64 16.00 -13.49
#